data_9f07dabde0514948ed70c8638e8056f7
#
_entry.id   9f07dabde0514948ed70c8638e8056f7
#
_cell.length_a   1.000
_cell.length_b   1.000
_cell.length_c   1.000
_cell.angle_alpha   90.00
_cell.angle_beta   90.00
_cell.angle_gamma   90.00
#
_symmetry.space_group_name_H-M   'P 1'
#
loop_
_entity.id
_entity.type
_entity.pdbx_description
1 polymer ?
#
loop_
_entity_poly.entity_id
_entity_poly.type
_entity_poly.pdbx_seq_one_letter_code
_entity_poly.pdbx_strand_id
1 'polypeptide(L)'
;MLGIKGSPVNTAYDVVNLQQGTIEWLEWRNNGIGASDAPVIMGENPWKSPADLLLEKLGTAKKFEGNAAMARGTALEPEARKRYEAISKICVAPACRQSNKHNWQRASIDGLAASGNTVVEIKCGESVYRRTVNSRQVPS
;
A
#
# COMPACT_ATOMS: atom_id res chain seq x y z
N MET A 1 -1.09 -31.35 -25.71
CA MET A 1 -1.58 -30.62 -24.50
C MET A 1 -0.36 -30.16 -23.70
N LEU A 2 0.13 -28.97 -23.94
CA LEU A 2 1.30 -28.43 -23.27
C LEU A 2 0.83 -27.84 -21.93
N GLY A 3 1.15 -28.54 -20.85
CA GLY A 3 0.91 -28.04 -19.49
C GLY A 3 1.74 -26.77 -19.25
N ILE A 4 1.07 -25.64 -19.04
CA ILE A 4 1.66 -24.44 -18.53
C ILE A 4 2.10 -24.76 -17.09
N LYS A 5 3.39 -24.99 -16.89
CA LYS A 5 3.97 -25.03 -15.54
C LYS A 5 3.82 -23.62 -14.99
N GLY A 6 2.85 -23.44 -14.09
CA GLY A 6 2.72 -22.22 -13.31
C GLY A 6 4.03 -21.93 -12.60
N SER A 7 4.50 -20.69 -12.68
CA SER A 7 5.63 -20.21 -11.88
C SER A 7 5.38 -20.57 -10.41
N PRO A 8 6.43 -20.88 -9.62
CA PRO A 8 6.25 -21.24 -8.21
C PRO A 8 5.50 -20.09 -7.51
N VAL A 9 4.30 -20.41 -7.03
CA VAL A 9 3.51 -19.48 -6.20
C VAL A 9 4.38 -19.13 -5.01
N ASN A 10 4.70 -17.86 -4.85
CA ASN A 10 5.45 -17.39 -3.69
C ASN A 10 4.58 -17.65 -2.45
N THR A 11 4.92 -18.68 -1.70
CA THR A 11 4.13 -19.16 -0.55
C THR A 11 4.29 -18.31 0.70
N ALA A 12 5.04 -17.19 0.63
CA ALA A 12 5.29 -16.34 1.79
C ALA A 12 4.09 -15.43 2.15
N TYR A 13 3.18 -15.21 1.21
CA TYR A 13 1.99 -14.37 1.37
C TYR A 13 0.87 -14.79 0.42
N ASP A 14 -0.35 -14.47 0.80
CA ASP A 14 -1.54 -14.58 -0.05
C ASP A 14 -1.96 -13.21 -0.59
N VAL A 15 -2.53 -13.22 -1.78
CA VAL A 15 -3.26 -12.06 -2.31
C VAL A 15 -4.70 -12.17 -1.84
N VAL A 16 -5.14 -11.17 -1.08
CA VAL A 16 -6.50 -11.10 -0.54
C VAL A 16 -7.37 -10.34 -1.54
N ASN A 17 -8.50 -10.94 -1.93
CA ASN A 17 -9.42 -10.32 -2.88
C ASN A 17 -10.29 -9.25 -2.20
N LEU A 18 -9.70 -8.07 -1.99
CA LEU A 18 -10.35 -6.91 -1.43
C LEU A 18 -10.09 -5.68 -2.30
N GLN A 19 -11.12 -4.89 -2.51
CA GLN A 19 -10.98 -3.58 -3.17
C GLN A 19 -10.57 -2.54 -2.14
N GLN A 20 -9.45 -1.86 -2.39
CA GLN A 20 -8.97 -0.77 -1.54
C GLN A 20 -9.99 0.38 -1.49
N GLY A 21 -10.17 0.97 -0.31
CA GLY A 21 -11.13 2.05 -0.07
C GLY A 21 -12.53 1.57 0.36
N THR A 22 -12.83 0.27 0.33
CA THR A 22 -14.11 -0.27 0.81
C THR A 22 -14.12 -0.46 2.34
N ILE A 23 -15.30 -0.67 2.92
CA ILE A 23 -15.46 -0.93 4.36
C ILE A 23 -14.76 -2.23 4.74
N GLU A 24 -14.91 -3.28 3.94
CA GLU A 24 -14.28 -4.58 4.14
C GLU A 24 -12.76 -4.48 4.15
N TRP A 25 -12.19 -3.65 3.28
CA TRP A 25 -10.76 -3.38 3.27
C TRP A 25 -10.30 -2.61 4.51
N LEU A 26 -11.10 -1.63 4.98
CA LEU A 26 -10.80 -0.89 6.22
C LEU A 26 -10.81 -1.81 7.43
N GLU A 27 -11.81 -2.69 7.55
CA GLU A 27 -11.91 -3.70 8.61
C GLU A 27 -10.72 -4.66 8.55
N TRP A 28 -10.42 -5.16 7.36
CA TRP A 28 -9.26 -6.02 7.17
C TRP A 28 -7.96 -5.31 7.59
N ARG A 29 -7.73 -4.07 7.19
CA ARG A 29 -6.57 -3.28 7.61
C ARG A 29 -6.52 -3.08 9.12
N ASN A 30 -7.67 -2.81 9.73
CA ASN A 30 -7.74 -2.55 11.17
C ASN A 30 -7.39 -3.78 12.02
N ASN A 31 -7.71 -4.98 11.52
CA ASN A 31 -7.42 -6.24 12.18
C ASN A 31 -5.97 -6.74 11.96
N GLY A 32 -5.05 -5.88 11.57
CA GLY A 32 -3.63 -6.20 11.39
C GLY A 32 -2.74 -4.97 11.38
N ILE A 33 -1.46 -5.20 11.10
CA ILE A 33 -0.43 -4.16 10.96
C ILE A 33 -0.11 -4.03 9.47
N GLY A 34 -0.41 -2.85 8.93
CA GLY A 34 -0.07 -2.50 7.56
C GLY A 34 1.36 -1.97 7.43
N ALA A 35 1.90 -1.99 6.21
CA ALA A 35 3.22 -1.40 5.95
C ALA A 35 3.28 0.09 6.33
N SER A 36 2.18 0.83 6.15
CA SER A 36 2.07 2.24 6.57
C SER A 36 2.07 2.46 8.09
N ASP A 37 1.84 1.42 8.88
CA ASP A 37 1.89 1.50 10.35
C ASP A 37 3.33 1.37 10.88
N ALA A 38 4.25 0.82 10.10
CA ALA A 38 5.64 0.58 10.52
C ALA A 38 6.35 1.85 11.03
N PRO A 39 6.36 2.98 10.32
CA PRO A 39 7.01 4.20 10.81
C PRO A 39 6.35 4.75 12.09
N VAL A 40 5.06 4.52 12.29
CA VAL A 40 4.37 4.89 13.53
C VAL A 40 4.86 4.03 14.69
N ILE A 41 4.94 2.70 14.50
CA ILE A 41 5.41 1.75 15.52
C ILE A 41 6.86 2.04 15.91
N MET A 42 7.69 2.40 14.93
CA MET A 42 9.10 2.75 15.15
C MET A 42 9.31 4.15 15.76
N GLY A 43 8.24 4.93 15.94
CA GLY A 43 8.34 6.30 16.48
C GLY A 43 8.89 7.32 15.49
N GLU A 44 8.96 6.99 14.20
CA GLU A 44 9.49 7.84 13.13
C GLU A 44 8.42 8.70 12.46
N ASN A 45 7.15 8.46 12.75
CA ASN A 45 6.06 9.24 12.20
C ASN A 45 5.86 10.54 12.99
N PRO A 46 6.00 11.74 12.38
CA PRO A 46 5.90 13.00 13.11
C PRO A 46 4.45 13.39 13.48
N TRP A 47 3.45 12.73 12.93
CA TRP A 47 2.03 13.09 13.11
C TRP A 47 1.24 12.11 13.95
N LYS A 48 1.75 10.92 14.20
CA LYS A 48 1.04 9.86 14.92
C LYS A 48 1.99 9.09 15.80
N SER A 49 1.63 8.94 17.07
CA SER A 49 2.40 8.13 18.04
C SER A 49 2.00 6.65 17.98
N PRO A 50 2.85 5.72 18.51
CA PRO A 50 2.46 4.32 18.68
C PRO A 50 1.21 4.14 19.54
N ALA A 51 1.00 4.99 20.56
CA ALA A 51 -0.19 4.97 21.40
C ALA A 51 -1.46 5.33 20.61
N ASP A 52 -1.38 6.36 19.74
CA ASP A 52 -2.52 6.74 18.88
C ASP A 52 -2.88 5.62 17.91
N LEU A 53 -1.88 4.95 17.34
CA LEU A 53 -2.11 3.80 16.48
C LEU A 53 -2.80 2.65 17.23
N LEU A 54 -2.37 2.37 18.45
CA LEU A 54 -3.00 1.35 19.29
C LEU A 54 -4.47 1.67 19.55
N LEU A 55 -4.78 2.90 19.95
CA LEU A 55 -6.16 3.34 20.19
C LEU A 55 -7.02 3.25 18.91
N GLU A 56 -6.44 3.57 17.76
CA GLU A 56 -7.10 3.41 16.47
C GLU A 56 -7.41 1.94 16.16
N LYS A 57 -6.45 1.04 16.36
CA LYS A 57 -6.62 -0.41 16.16
C LYS A 57 -7.65 -1.01 17.12
N LEU A 58 -7.75 -0.47 18.33
CA LEU A 58 -8.78 -0.87 19.31
C LEU A 58 -10.16 -0.26 19.02
N GLY A 59 -10.28 0.60 18.01
CA GLY A 59 -11.54 1.26 17.67
C GLY A 59 -11.98 2.34 18.67
N THR A 60 -11.11 2.78 19.55
CA THR A 60 -11.39 3.80 20.58
C THR A 60 -10.98 5.22 20.17
N ALA A 61 -10.17 5.35 19.13
CA ALA A 61 -9.78 6.65 18.58
C ALA A 61 -10.84 7.20 17.63
N LYS A 62 -10.94 8.54 17.55
CA LYS A 62 -11.67 9.20 16.47
C LYS A 62 -11.11 8.76 15.11
N LYS A 63 -11.96 8.26 14.23
CA LYS A 63 -11.54 7.95 12.84
C LYS A 63 -11.00 9.23 12.19
N PHE A 64 -9.78 9.15 11.69
CA PHE A 64 -9.23 10.20 10.85
C PHE A 64 -9.88 10.11 9.46
N GLU A 65 -10.63 11.13 9.09
CA GLU A 65 -11.37 11.16 7.80
C GLU A 65 -10.49 11.47 6.58
N GLY A 66 -9.19 11.67 6.81
CA GLY A 66 -8.29 12.11 5.76
C GLY A 66 -8.37 13.63 5.51
N ASN A 67 -7.69 14.10 4.50
CA ASN A 67 -7.73 15.49 4.06
C ASN A 67 -7.77 15.59 2.54
N ALA A 68 -7.98 16.82 2.02
CA ALA A 68 -8.08 17.07 0.58
C ALA A 68 -6.82 16.62 -0.21
N ALA A 69 -5.63 16.70 0.39
CA ALA A 69 -4.39 16.26 -0.25
C ALA A 69 -4.35 14.73 -0.41
N MET A 70 -4.82 13.99 0.60
CA MET A 70 -4.93 12.52 0.54
C MET A 70 -5.96 12.10 -0.50
N ALA A 71 -7.13 12.73 -0.51
CA ALA A 71 -8.17 12.46 -1.51
C ALA A 71 -7.67 12.72 -2.93
N ARG A 72 -6.94 13.82 -3.15
CA ARG A 72 -6.31 14.12 -4.43
C ARG A 72 -5.26 13.07 -4.81
N GLY A 73 -4.43 12.63 -3.85
CA GLY A 73 -3.45 11.57 -4.06
C GLY A 73 -4.11 10.31 -4.60
N THR A 74 -5.11 9.81 -3.90
CA THR A 74 -5.88 8.62 -4.30
C THR A 74 -6.54 8.78 -5.67
N ALA A 75 -7.09 9.96 -5.98
CA ALA A 75 -7.69 10.22 -7.29
C ALA A 75 -6.69 10.19 -8.45
N LEU A 76 -5.42 10.51 -8.20
CA LEU A 76 -4.35 10.52 -9.21
C LEU A 76 -3.65 9.17 -9.39
N GLU A 77 -3.78 8.24 -8.45
CA GLU A 77 -3.12 6.93 -8.49
C GLU A 77 -3.39 6.15 -9.79
N PRO A 78 -4.64 6.05 -10.33
CA PRO A 78 -4.88 5.31 -11.55
C PRO A 78 -4.14 5.87 -12.76
N GLU A 79 -4.05 7.19 -12.87
CA GLU A 79 -3.32 7.85 -13.95
C GLU A 79 -1.80 7.65 -13.81
N ALA A 80 -1.28 7.79 -12.60
CA ALA A 80 0.13 7.54 -12.31
C ALA A 80 0.53 6.08 -12.63
N ARG A 81 -0.35 5.12 -12.31
CA ARG A 81 -0.17 3.71 -12.65
C ARG A 81 -0.09 3.49 -14.15
N LYS A 82 -1.01 4.06 -14.93
CA LYS A 82 -0.97 4.00 -16.40
C LYS A 82 0.32 4.56 -16.99
N ARG A 83 0.82 5.68 -16.45
CA ARG A 83 2.10 6.26 -16.86
C ARG A 83 3.28 5.34 -16.56
N TYR A 84 3.29 4.74 -15.37
CA TYR A 84 4.29 3.73 -15.01
C TYR A 84 4.28 2.57 -16.00
N GLU A 85 3.12 1.99 -16.29
CA GLU A 85 2.96 0.88 -17.24
C GLU A 85 3.41 1.24 -18.66
N ALA A 86 3.09 2.47 -19.11
CA ALA A 86 3.51 2.96 -20.43
C ALA A 86 5.04 3.05 -20.55
N ILE A 87 5.74 3.42 -19.48
CA ILE A 87 7.20 3.58 -19.45
C ILE A 87 7.90 2.23 -19.21
N SER A 88 7.48 1.50 -18.19
CA SER A 88 8.13 0.26 -17.76
C SER A 88 7.79 -0.95 -18.62
N LYS A 89 6.65 -0.90 -19.32
CA LYS A 89 6.02 -2.04 -20.03
C LYS A 89 5.61 -3.18 -19.09
N ILE A 90 5.47 -2.90 -17.80
CA ILE A 90 5.03 -3.85 -16.79
C ILE A 90 3.63 -3.47 -16.34
N CYS A 91 2.64 -4.33 -16.59
CA CYS A 91 1.29 -4.14 -16.09
C CYS A 91 1.24 -4.42 -14.59
N VAL A 92 0.62 -3.53 -13.83
CA VAL A 92 0.47 -3.65 -12.38
C VAL A 92 -0.96 -3.30 -11.96
N ALA A 93 -1.45 -3.95 -10.91
CA ALA A 93 -2.78 -3.69 -10.35
C ALA A 93 -2.69 -3.46 -8.84
N PRO A 94 -3.61 -2.68 -8.25
CA PRO A 94 -3.74 -2.59 -6.79
C PRO A 94 -3.95 -3.98 -6.21
N ALA A 95 -3.31 -4.26 -5.07
CA ALA A 95 -3.44 -5.55 -4.42
C ALA A 95 -3.39 -5.42 -2.89
N CYS A 96 -4.06 -6.35 -2.22
CA CYS A 96 -3.93 -6.56 -0.79
C CYS A 96 -3.17 -7.85 -0.55
N ARG A 97 -2.16 -7.83 0.31
CA ARG A 97 -1.35 -8.99 0.66
C ARG A 97 -1.38 -9.25 2.15
N GLN A 98 -1.38 -10.51 2.52
CA GLN A 98 -1.29 -10.96 3.89
C GLN A 98 -0.22 -12.04 4.01
N SER A 99 0.62 -11.94 5.03
CA SER A 99 1.67 -12.94 5.29
C SER A 99 1.06 -14.27 5.69
N ASN A 100 1.55 -15.37 5.12
CA ASN A 100 1.17 -16.74 5.50
C ASN A 100 1.78 -17.17 6.83
N LYS A 101 2.90 -16.55 7.20
CA LYS A 101 3.57 -16.82 8.46
C LYS A 101 2.97 -16.05 9.63
N HIS A 102 2.58 -14.80 9.37
CA HIS A 102 2.07 -13.87 10.38
C HIS A 102 0.82 -13.18 9.84
N ASN A 103 -0.34 -13.71 10.17
CA ASN A 103 -1.63 -13.24 9.66
C ASN A 103 -1.97 -11.77 9.99
N TRP A 104 -1.25 -11.20 10.97
CA TRP A 104 -1.36 -9.78 11.32
C TRP A 104 -0.53 -8.87 10.39
N GLN A 105 0.45 -9.39 9.64
CA GLN A 105 1.21 -8.61 8.66
C GLN A 105 0.43 -8.46 7.37
N ARG A 106 0.13 -7.22 7.00
CA ARG A 106 -0.71 -6.87 5.86
C ARG A 106 -0.10 -5.73 5.06
N ALA A 107 -0.38 -5.71 3.76
CA ALA A 107 0.02 -4.63 2.88
C ALA A 107 -1.07 -4.33 1.87
N SER A 108 -1.38 -3.04 1.70
CA SER A 108 -2.12 -2.53 0.56
C SER A 108 -1.09 -1.93 -0.39
N ILE A 109 -1.05 -2.41 -1.61
CA ILE A 109 0.00 -2.13 -2.60
C ILE A 109 -0.66 -1.38 -3.76
N ASP A 110 -0.09 -0.25 -4.18
CA ASP A 110 -0.65 0.59 -5.25
C ASP A 110 -0.50 -0.07 -6.63
N GLY A 111 0.53 -0.89 -6.81
CA GLY A 111 0.73 -1.66 -8.03
C GLY A 111 1.52 -2.94 -7.77
N LEU A 112 0.93 -4.08 -8.11
CA LEU A 112 1.56 -5.40 -8.07
C LEU A 112 1.53 -6.01 -9.46
N ALA A 113 2.69 -6.44 -9.97
CA ALA A 113 2.75 -7.19 -11.22
C ALA A 113 2.18 -8.60 -11.05
N ALA A 114 1.61 -9.16 -12.13
CA ALA A 114 1.05 -10.51 -12.12
C ALA A 114 2.08 -11.60 -11.73
N SER A 115 3.36 -11.36 -12.01
CA SER A 115 4.46 -12.22 -11.57
C SER A 115 4.69 -12.23 -10.06
N GLY A 116 4.14 -11.23 -9.32
CA GLY A 116 4.38 -11.02 -7.91
C GLY A 116 5.76 -10.45 -7.55
N ASN A 117 6.62 -10.23 -8.52
CA ASN A 117 8.03 -9.82 -8.32
C ASN A 117 8.22 -8.31 -8.31
N THR A 118 7.25 -7.56 -8.82
CA THR A 118 7.33 -6.10 -8.91
C THR A 118 6.25 -5.47 -8.06
N VAL A 119 6.67 -4.67 -7.11
CA VAL A 119 5.79 -3.84 -6.26
C VAL A 119 6.04 -2.38 -6.61
N VAL A 120 4.98 -1.64 -6.82
CA VAL A 120 5.02 -0.21 -7.15
C VAL A 120 4.28 0.55 -6.07
N GLU A 121 4.96 1.52 -5.48
CA GLU A 121 4.39 2.51 -4.56
C GLU A 121 4.22 3.82 -5.30
N ILE A 122 3.06 4.45 -5.21
CA ILE A 122 2.72 5.68 -5.92
C ILE A 122 2.56 6.81 -4.92
N LYS A 123 3.30 7.89 -5.13
CA LYS A 123 3.20 9.11 -4.34
C LYS A 123 2.77 10.26 -5.22
N CYS A 124 1.51 10.69 -5.08
CA CYS A 124 0.92 11.79 -5.84
C CYS A 124 0.80 13.05 -4.96
N GLY A 125 1.79 13.92 -5.03
CA GLY A 125 1.77 15.18 -4.29
C GLY A 125 2.82 16.16 -4.81
N GLU A 126 2.46 17.44 -4.88
CA GLU A 126 3.36 18.48 -5.43
C GLU A 126 4.64 18.61 -4.60
N SER A 127 4.54 18.58 -3.28
CA SER A 127 5.69 18.67 -2.39
C SER A 127 6.63 17.46 -2.52
N VAL A 128 6.06 16.27 -2.67
CA VAL A 128 6.80 15.03 -2.89
C VAL A 128 7.50 15.07 -4.25
N TYR A 129 6.78 15.46 -5.30
CA TYR A 129 7.34 15.62 -6.65
C TYR A 129 8.52 16.60 -6.66
N ARG A 130 8.35 17.82 -6.13
CA ARG A 130 9.42 18.83 -6.07
C ARG A 130 10.64 18.32 -5.30
N ARG A 131 10.42 17.65 -4.15
CA ARG A 131 11.51 17.09 -3.34
C ARG A 131 12.28 16.02 -4.10
N THR A 132 11.57 15.08 -4.74
CA THR A 132 12.18 14.00 -5.51
C THR A 132 12.98 14.53 -6.70
N VAL A 133 12.44 15.49 -7.45
CA VAL A 133 13.13 16.11 -8.59
C VAL A 133 14.40 16.82 -8.14
N ASN A 134 14.34 17.56 -7.01
CA ASN A 134 15.47 18.33 -6.51
C ASN A 134 16.56 17.45 -5.87
N SER A 135 16.16 16.46 -5.08
CA SER A 135 17.10 15.59 -4.36
C SER A 135 17.55 14.37 -5.15
N ARG A 136 16.79 13.96 -6.16
CA ARG A 136 16.93 12.68 -6.89
C ARG A 136 16.90 11.47 -5.97
N GLN A 137 16.22 11.58 -4.83
CA GLN A 137 16.07 10.52 -3.84
C GLN A 137 14.62 10.06 -3.75
N VAL A 138 14.43 8.78 -3.45
CA VAL A 138 13.11 8.23 -3.17
C VAL A 138 12.58 8.88 -1.88
N PRO A 139 11.32 9.35 -1.86
CA PRO A 139 10.72 9.90 -0.64
C PRO A 139 10.64 8.84 0.45
N SER A 140 11.05 9.20 1.64
CA SER A 140 10.86 8.39 2.85
C SER A 140 9.41 8.43 3.32
#